data_44d750ae92148b6c830c13ef1a050017
#
_entry.id   44d750ae92148b6c830c13ef1a050017
#
_cell.length_a   1.000
_cell.length_b   1.000
_cell.length_c   1.000
_cell.angle_alpha   90.00
_cell.angle_beta   90.00
_cell.angle_gamma   90.00
#
_symmetry.space_group_name_H-M   'P 1'
#
loop_
_entity.id
_entity.type
_entity.pdbx_description
1 polymer ?
#
loop_
_entity_poly.entity_id
_entity_poly.type
_entity_poly.pdbx_seq_one_letter_code
_entity_poly.pdbx_strand_id
1 'polypeptide(L)'
;MGADKGILVTDRVLGGADTWATSTTIAGALRNIDYDLIITGRQAIDGDTAQVGPQIAEHLNLPVISYAQDIKIDGDSVIVQRQYEDRYHELKAKMPCLITALSELNQPRYMTPGGIFDAYDQEITVWGRADLKDVDDSDLGLKGSPTQIAKASDKVRKGAGEKVTLDATESVDYIMGKLKEKHVI
;
A
#
# COMPACT_ATOMS: atom_id res chain seq x y z
N MET A 1 -8.09 -4.96 -17.41
CA MET A 1 -7.76 -6.04 -16.45
C MET A 1 -9.00 -6.55 -15.73
N GLY A 2 -10.15 -5.97 -15.91
CA GLY A 2 -11.46 -6.43 -15.40
C GLY A 2 -12.04 -5.62 -14.24
N ALA A 3 -11.64 -4.36 -14.09
CA ALA A 3 -12.37 -3.43 -13.23
C ALA A 3 -13.64 -2.95 -13.95
N ASP A 4 -14.76 -2.85 -13.21
CA ASP A 4 -16.07 -2.47 -13.77
C ASP A 4 -16.29 -0.96 -13.74
N LYS A 5 -15.68 -0.25 -12.80
CA LYS A 5 -15.81 1.20 -12.61
C LYS A 5 -14.49 1.80 -12.14
N GLY A 6 -14.27 3.08 -12.48
CA GLY A 6 -13.16 3.88 -12.00
C GLY A 6 -13.66 5.19 -11.36
N ILE A 7 -13.07 5.55 -10.22
CA ILE A 7 -13.32 6.83 -9.55
C ILE A 7 -12.00 7.53 -9.35
N LEU A 8 -11.88 8.74 -9.87
CA LEU A 8 -10.72 9.60 -9.65
C LEU A 8 -11.07 10.65 -8.59
N VAL A 9 -10.43 10.54 -7.43
CA VAL A 9 -10.55 11.55 -6.38
C VAL A 9 -9.40 12.54 -6.55
N THR A 10 -9.72 13.76 -6.94
CA THR A 10 -8.71 14.78 -7.25
C THR A 10 -9.20 16.19 -6.88
N ASP A 11 -8.40 16.90 -6.12
CA ASP A 11 -8.59 18.31 -5.80
C ASP A 11 -7.25 18.90 -5.39
N ARG A 12 -7.04 20.20 -5.63
CA ARG A 12 -5.80 20.87 -5.25
C ARG A 12 -5.58 20.89 -3.74
N VAL A 13 -6.65 20.91 -2.94
CA VAL A 13 -6.61 20.90 -1.48
C VAL A 13 -6.08 19.57 -0.92
N LEU A 14 -6.15 18.49 -1.68
CA LEU A 14 -5.70 17.14 -1.27
C LEU A 14 -4.19 16.93 -1.46
N GLY A 15 -3.50 17.86 -2.14
CA GLY A 15 -2.10 17.73 -2.48
C GLY A 15 -1.17 17.79 -1.27
N GLY A 16 -0.07 17.00 -1.30
CA GLY A 16 0.97 16.98 -0.27
C GLY A 16 0.59 16.25 1.02
N ALA A 17 -0.44 15.42 0.96
CA ALA A 17 -0.96 14.65 2.10
C ALA A 17 0.05 13.58 2.58
N ASP A 18 0.19 13.45 3.89
CA ASP A 18 0.82 12.28 4.52
C ASP A 18 -0.17 11.10 4.59
N THR A 19 0.19 10.04 5.32
CA THR A 19 -0.67 8.85 5.44
C THR A 19 -2.00 9.14 6.12
N TRP A 20 -2.01 10.04 7.11
CA TRP A 20 -3.23 10.44 7.82
C TRP A 20 -4.18 11.19 6.90
N ALA A 21 -3.75 12.27 6.27
CA ALA A 21 -4.58 13.07 5.37
C ALA A 21 -4.99 12.27 4.12
N THR A 22 -4.14 11.34 3.64
CA THR A 22 -4.47 10.43 2.54
C THR A 22 -5.59 9.46 2.94
N SER A 23 -5.47 8.80 4.09
CA SER A 23 -6.48 7.85 4.56
C SER A 23 -7.81 8.54 4.89
N THR A 24 -7.79 9.75 5.44
CA THR A 24 -8.96 10.60 5.68
C THR A 24 -9.69 10.89 4.36
N THR A 25 -8.94 11.32 3.33
CA THR A 25 -9.48 11.59 1.99
C THR A 25 -10.14 10.35 1.40
N ILE A 26 -9.46 9.20 1.43
CA ILE A 26 -9.97 7.95 0.86
C ILE A 26 -11.20 7.47 1.63
N ALA A 27 -11.20 7.53 2.95
CA ALA A 27 -12.35 7.17 3.77
C ALA A 27 -13.56 8.07 3.47
N GLY A 28 -13.34 9.39 3.29
CA GLY A 28 -14.39 10.33 2.89
C GLY A 28 -15.00 9.99 1.52
N ALA A 29 -14.20 9.53 0.58
CA ALA A 29 -14.67 9.06 -0.72
C ALA A 29 -15.45 7.72 -0.59
N LEU A 30 -14.92 6.76 0.16
CA LEU A 30 -15.53 5.45 0.36
C LEU A 30 -16.90 5.51 1.03
N ARG A 31 -17.21 6.54 1.82
CA ARG A 31 -18.54 6.76 2.39
C ARG A 31 -19.65 7.04 1.34
N ASN A 32 -19.29 7.21 0.08
CA ASN A 32 -20.23 7.33 -1.05
C ASN A 32 -20.46 6.01 -1.79
N ILE A 33 -19.81 4.93 -1.40
CA ILE A 33 -19.79 3.66 -2.11
C ILE A 33 -20.30 2.57 -1.20
N ASP A 34 -21.21 1.73 -1.71
CA ASP A 34 -21.57 0.48 -1.06
C ASP A 34 -20.49 -0.56 -1.36
N TYR A 35 -19.95 -1.20 -0.33
CA TYR A 35 -18.91 -2.21 -0.46
C TYR A 35 -19.06 -3.31 0.61
N ASP A 36 -18.69 -4.51 0.23
CA ASP A 36 -18.59 -5.65 1.16
C ASP A 36 -17.13 -5.84 1.60
N LEU A 37 -16.18 -5.54 0.72
CA LEU A 37 -14.76 -5.72 0.96
C LEU A 37 -13.94 -4.57 0.36
N ILE A 38 -13.07 -3.99 1.18
CA ILE A 38 -12.08 -3.02 0.73
C ILE A 38 -10.73 -3.72 0.65
N ILE A 39 -10.07 -3.66 -0.51
CA ILE A 39 -8.74 -4.22 -0.70
C ILE A 39 -7.77 -3.09 -1.02
N THR A 40 -6.72 -2.97 -0.24
CA THR A 40 -5.60 -2.06 -0.49
C THR A 40 -4.32 -2.86 -0.71
N GLY A 41 -3.29 -2.24 -1.27
CA GLY A 41 -1.94 -2.80 -1.21
C GLY A 41 -1.36 -2.76 0.21
N ARG A 42 -0.26 -3.47 0.42
CA ARG A 42 0.48 -3.48 1.69
C ARG A 42 0.98 -2.08 2.05
N GLN A 43 1.69 -1.44 1.13
CA GLN A 43 2.34 -0.14 1.34
C GLN A 43 2.79 0.49 0.02
N ALA A 44 2.99 1.80 0.01
CA ALA A 44 3.62 2.51 -1.09
C ALA A 44 5.15 2.31 -1.02
N ILE A 45 5.78 2.20 -2.19
CA ILE A 45 7.23 1.97 -2.31
C ILE A 45 8.05 3.19 -1.87
N ASP A 46 7.53 4.38 -2.09
CA ASP A 46 8.19 5.65 -1.78
C ASP A 46 8.12 6.01 -0.28
N GLY A 47 6.95 5.84 0.33
CA GLY A 47 6.72 6.17 1.74
C GLY A 47 7.05 5.05 2.73
N ASP A 48 6.93 3.80 2.29
CA ASP A 48 7.27 2.57 3.04
C ASP A 48 6.69 2.46 4.46
N THR A 49 5.52 3.07 4.71
CA THR A 49 4.94 3.17 6.07
C THR A 49 3.91 2.09 6.40
N ALA A 50 3.28 1.47 5.40
CA ALA A 50 2.22 0.45 5.54
C ALA A 50 1.02 0.89 6.42
N GLN A 51 0.70 2.18 6.47
CA GLN A 51 -0.28 2.76 7.38
C GLN A 51 -1.63 3.06 6.74
N VAL A 52 -1.67 3.41 5.46
CA VAL A 52 -2.88 3.95 4.81
C VAL A 52 -4.06 2.98 4.86
N GLY A 53 -3.85 1.70 4.54
CA GLY A 53 -4.92 0.68 4.63
C GLY A 53 -5.53 0.58 6.03
N PRO A 54 -4.74 0.30 7.07
CA PRO A 54 -5.23 0.27 8.46
C PRO A 54 -5.92 1.57 8.92
N GLN A 55 -5.39 2.73 8.54
CA GLN A 55 -6.01 4.02 8.87
C GLN A 55 -7.36 4.21 8.18
N ILE A 56 -7.52 3.79 6.92
CA ILE A 56 -8.83 3.80 6.25
C ILE A 56 -9.84 2.95 7.04
N ALA A 57 -9.45 1.76 7.47
CA ALA A 57 -10.31 0.89 8.26
C ALA A 57 -10.74 1.54 9.57
N GLU A 58 -9.82 2.20 10.27
CA GLU A 58 -10.12 2.94 11.50
C GLU A 58 -11.10 4.10 11.25
N HIS A 59 -10.87 4.93 10.22
CA HIS A 59 -11.78 6.01 9.83
C HIS A 59 -13.20 5.53 9.48
N LEU A 60 -13.32 4.30 8.97
CA LEU A 60 -14.60 3.69 8.60
C LEU A 60 -15.16 2.76 9.68
N ASN A 61 -14.45 2.60 10.80
CA ASN A 61 -14.80 1.68 11.89
C ASN A 61 -15.02 0.24 11.41
N LEU A 62 -14.11 -0.26 10.57
CA LEU A 62 -14.14 -1.58 9.96
C LEU A 62 -13.08 -2.51 10.56
N PRO A 63 -13.37 -3.82 10.66
CA PRO A 63 -12.33 -4.81 10.88
C PRO A 63 -11.25 -4.74 9.81
N VAL A 64 -9.98 -4.90 10.19
CA VAL A 64 -8.86 -4.93 9.25
C VAL A 64 -8.00 -6.19 9.43
N ILE A 65 -7.63 -6.82 8.31
CA ILE A 65 -6.62 -7.88 8.27
C ILE A 65 -5.51 -7.46 7.32
N SER A 66 -4.31 -7.31 7.87
CA SER A 66 -3.13 -6.89 7.08
C SER A 66 -2.34 -8.10 6.56
N TYR A 67 -1.55 -7.86 5.49
CA TYR A 67 -0.61 -8.84 4.91
C TYR A 67 -1.27 -10.14 4.44
N ALA A 68 -2.38 -10.02 3.71
CA ALA A 68 -3.10 -11.16 3.16
C ALA A 68 -2.35 -11.81 1.99
N GLN A 69 -2.09 -13.11 2.10
CA GLN A 69 -1.51 -13.94 1.05
C GLN A 69 -2.54 -14.92 0.44
N ASP A 70 -3.67 -15.17 1.11
CA ASP A 70 -4.81 -15.92 0.58
C ASP A 70 -6.11 -15.41 1.19
N ILE A 71 -7.19 -15.40 0.41
CA ILE A 71 -8.52 -14.94 0.81
C ILE A 71 -9.58 -15.94 0.32
N LYS A 72 -10.48 -16.33 1.21
CA LYS A 72 -11.66 -17.15 0.91
C LYS A 72 -12.91 -16.49 1.44
N ILE A 73 -13.96 -16.45 0.64
CA ILE A 73 -15.28 -15.98 1.07
C ILE A 73 -16.02 -17.13 1.77
N ASP A 74 -16.60 -16.85 2.92
CA ASP A 74 -17.38 -17.78 3.73
C ASP A 74 -18.67 -17.09 4.21
N GLY A 75 -19.71 -17.14 3.35
CA GLY A 75 -20.98 -16.45 3.59
C GLY A 75 -20.83 -14.94 3.70
N ASP A 76 -21.12 -14.38 4.87
CA ASP A 76 -20.98 -12.95 5.20
C ASP A 76 -19.60 -12.58 5.77
N SER A 77 -18.66 -13.48 5.69
CA SER A 77 -17.33 -13.36 6.28
C SER A 77 -16.24 -13.69 5.28
N VAL A 78 -15.02 -13.28 5.58
CA VAL A 78 -13.81 -13.67 4.85
C VAL A 78 -12.88 -14.44 5.78
N ILE A 79 -12.23 -15.46 5.24
CA ILE A 79 -11.13 -16.19 5.86
C ILE A 79 -9.85 -15.78 5.12
N VAL A 80 -8.88 -15.28 5.85
CA VAL A 80 -7.65 -14.70 5.31
C VAL A 80 -6.44 -15.37 5.93
N GLN A 81 -5.51 -15.81 5.09
CA GLN A 81 -4.18 -16.19 5.57
C GLN A 81 -3.30 -14.94 5.64
N ARG A 82 -3.02 -14.50 6.87
CA ARG A 82 -2.11 -13.40 7.13
C ARG A 82 -0.69 -13.89 7.24
N GLN A 83 0.22 -13.35 6.42
CA GLN A 83 1.63 -13.72 6.40
C GLN A 83 2.39 -13.16 7.61
N TYR A 84 3.29 -13.96 8.15
CA TYR A 84 4.36 -13.60 9.07
C TYR A 84 5.70 -14.07 8.50
N GLU A 85 6.81 -13.81 9.18
CA GLU A 85 8.16 -14.16 8.70
C GLU A 85 8.35 -15.67 8.51
N ASP A 86 7.87 -16.48 9.47
CA ASP A 86 8.09 -17.94 9.53
C ASP A 86 6.80 -18.78 9.45
N ARG A 87 5.64 -18.11 9.44
CA ARG A 87 4.33 -18.76 9.50
C ARG A 87 3.23 -17.88 8.89
N TYR A 88 2.03 -18.39 8.84
CA TYR A 88 0.82 -17.59 8.62
C TYR A 88 -0.20 -17.86 9.72
N HIS A 89 -1.08 -16.89 9.94
CA HIS A 89 -2.27 -17.06 10.76
C HIS A 89 -3.51 -17.03 9.87
N GLU A 90 -4.43 -17.95 10.11
CA GLU A 90 -5.75 -17.91 9.51
C GLU A 90 -6.67 -17.08 10.40
N LEU A 91 -7.23 -16.02 9.83
CA LEU A 91 -8.09 -15.07 10.52
C LEU A 91 -9.43 -14.99 9.80
N LYS A 92 -10.52 -14.90 10.55
CA LYS A 92 -11.87 -14.69 10.04
C LYS A 92 -12.37 -13.30 10.43
N ALA A 93 -12.88 -12.54 9.46
CA ALA A 93 -13.53 -11.26 9.70
C ALA A 93 -14.91 -11.23 9.05
N LYS A 94 -15.85 -10.56 9.70
CA LYS A 94 -17.17 -10.31 9.13
C LYS A 94 -17.09 -9.12 8.17
N MET A 95 -17.79 -9.21 7.04
CA MET A 95 -17.92 -8.11 6.08
C MET A 95 -18.99 -7.10 6.55
N PRO A 96 -18.87 -5.79 6.23
CA PRO A 96 -17.75 -5.21 5.48
C PRO A 96 -16.46 -5.16 6.30
N CYS A 97 -15.31 -5.36 5.64
CA CYS A 97 -13.99 -5.28 6.25
C CYS A 97 -12.93 -4.78 5.26
N LEU A 98 -11.74 -4.46 5.77
CA LEU A 98 -10.60 -4.05 4.94
C LEU A 98 -9.47 -5.07 5.02
N ILE A 99 -8.83 -5.34 3.89
CA ILE A 99 -7.69 -6.25 3.78
C ILE A 99 -6.54 -5.53 3.08
N THR A 100 -5.32 -5.64 3.62
CA THR A 100 -4.13 -5.23 2.87
C THR A 100 -3.49 -6.44 2.20
N ALA A 101 -3.38 -6.39 0.88
CA ALA A 101 -2.95 -7.52 0.05
C ALA A 101 -1.44 -7.52 -0.18
N LEU A 102 -0.85 -8.71 -0.18
CA LEU A 102 0.51 -8.97 -0.62
C LEU A 102 0.56 -9.36 -2.09
N SER A 103 1.73 -9.28 -2.71
CA SER A 103 1.95 -9.70 -4.10
C SER A 103 1.69 -11.18 -4.31
N GLU A 104 1.84 -11.98 -3.27
CA GLU A 104 1.63 -13.44 -3.26
C GLU A 104 0.15 -13.84 -3.35
N LEU A 105 -0.77 -12.90 -3.12
CA LEU A 105 -2.21 -13.16 -3.08
C LEU A 105 -2.74 -13.76 -4.38
N ASN A 106 -2.28 -13.25 -5.54
CA ASN A 106 -2.64 -13.78 -6.85
C ASN A 106 -1.68 -13.27 -7.94
N GLN A 107 -1.82 -13.85 -9.14
CA GLN A 107 -1.18 -13.31 -10.34
C GLN A 107 -2.16 -12.40 -11.08
N PRO A 108 -1.78 -11.13 -11.36
CA PRO A 108 -2.62 -10.21 -12.10
C PRO A 108 -2.95 -10.72 -13.50
N ARG A 109 -4.19 -10.56 -13.92
CA ARG A 109 -4.59 -10.83 -15.30
C ARG A 109 -3.99 -9.80 -16.24
N TYR A 110 -3.51 -10.23 -17.40
CA TYR A 110 -3.06 -9.29 -18.43
C TYR A 110 -4.23 -8.54 -19.06
N MET A 111 -3.93 -7.35 -19.55
CA MET A 111 -4.84 -6.62 -20.41
C MET A 111 -5.01 -7.35 -21.74
N THR A 112 -6.26 -7.50 -22.19
CA THR A 112 -6.57 -8.00 -23.53
C THR A 112 -6.73 -6.82 -24.49
N PRO A 113 -6.45 -6.98 -25.81
CA PRO A 113 -6.71 -5.91 -26.78
C PRO A 113 -8.14 -5.38 -26.74
N GLY A 114 -9.15 -6.27 -26.67
CA GLY A 114 -10.55 -5.87 -26.51
C GLY A 114 -10.79 -5.05 -25.25
N GLY A 115 -10.32 -5.53 -24.09
CA GLY A 115 -10.46 -4.82 -22.82
C GLY A 115 -9.74 -3.45 -22.79
N ILE A 116 -8.68 -3.26 -23.58
CA ILE A 116 -8.04 -1.95 -23.74
C ILE A 116 -8.94 -1.02 -24.51
N PHE A 117 -9.54 -1.47 -25.62
CA PHE A 117 -10.49 -0.66 -26.38
C PHE A 117 -11.74 -0.30 -25.56
N ASP A 118 -12.32 -1.28 -24.88
CA ASP A 118 -13.50 -1.07 -24.03
C ASP A 118 -13.21 -0.08 -22.88
N ALA A 119 -11.98 -0.06 -22.34
CA ALA A 119 -11.58 0.86 -21.28
C ALA A 119 -11.55 2.33 -21.73
N TYR A 120 -11.32 2.60 -23.03
CA TYR A 120 -11.37 3.97 -23.55
C TYR A 120 -12.81 4.52 -23.61
N ASP A 121 -13.80 3.66 -23.70
CA ASP A 121 -15.22 4.02 -23.74
C ASP A 121 -15.85 4.10 -22.33
N GLN A 122 -15.10 3.73 -21.28
CA GLN A 122 -15.57 3.81 -19.91
C GLN A 122 -15.47 5.22 -19.34
N GLU A 123 -16.55 5.68 -18.74
CA GLU A 123 -16.56 6.95 -18.01
C GLU A 123 -15.90 6.78 -16.63
N ILE A 124 -14.91 7.64 -16.34
CA ILE A 124 -14.31 7.74 -15.02
C ILE A 124 -15.04 8.82 -14.23
N THR A 125 -15.67 8.46 -13.14
CA THR A 125 -16.29 9.42 -12.23
C THR A 125 -15.21 10.25 -11.55
N VAL A 126 -15.34 11.58 -11.58
CA VAL A 126 -14.37 12.49 -10.94
C VAL A 126 -15.01 13.11 -9.72
N TRP A 127 -14.36 12.94 -8.58
CA TRP A 127 -14.74 13.53 -7.30
C TRP A 127 -13.70 14.53 -6.81
N GLY A 128 -14.18 15.66 -6.30
CA GLY A 128 -13.37 16.68 -5.64
C GLY A 128 -13.62 16.69 -4.12
N ARG A 129 -13.14 17.75 -3.47
CA ARG A 129 -13.35 17.95 -2.01
C ARG A 129 -14.84 17.94 -1.64
N ALA A 130 -15.69 18.52 -2.45
CA ALA A 130 -17.13 18.65 -2.19
C ALA A 130 -17.84 17.29 -2.11
N ASP A 131 -17.29 16.25 -2.74
CA ASP A 131 -17.86 14.91 -2.78
C ASP A 131 -17.44 14.05 -1.57
N LEU A 132 -16.46 14.51 -0.76
CA LEU A 132 -16.00 13.77 0.40
C LEU A 132 -16.94 13.97 1.58
N LYS A 133 -17.41 12.87 2.19
CA LYS A 133 -18.30 12.87 3.35
C LYS A 133 -17.55 12.78 4.67
N ASP A 134 -18.05 13.47 5.69
CA ASP A 134 -17.56 13.44 7.07
C ASP A 134 -16.05 13.68 7.17
N VAL A 135 -15.57 14.73 6.48
CA VAL A 135 -14.16 15.13 6.46
C VAL A 135 -14.06 16.62 6.76
N ASP A 136 -13.22 16.99 7.71
CA ASP A 136 -12.88 18.38 7.98
C ASP A 136 -11.79 18.88 7.02
N ASP A 137 -11.90 20.12 6.55
CA ASP A 137 -10.88 20.74 5.68
C ASP A 137 -9.52 20.89 6.36
N SER A 138 -9.50 20.94 7.70
CA SER A 138 -8.26 20.98 8.49
C SER A 138 -7.47 19.68 8.43
N ASP A 139 -8.10 18.55 8.06
CA ASP A 139 -7.51 17.22 8.02
C ASP A 139 -7.05 16.80 6.61
N LEU A 140 -7.09 17.74 5.65
CA LEU A 140 -6.80 17.45 4.24
C LEU A 140 -5.44 17.99 3.77
N GLY A 141 -4.85 17.26 2.83
CA GLY A 141 -3.64 17.65 2.12
C GLY A 141 -2.45 17.95 3.06
N LEU A 142 -1.58 18.82 2.61
CA LEU A 142 -0.39 19.21 3.37
C LEU A 142 -0.75 19.90 4.70
N LYS A 143 -1.83 20.67 4.71
CA LYS A 143 -2.27 21.41 5.91
C LYS A 143 -2.77 20.46 7.01
N GLY A 144 -3.47 19.41 6.62
CA GLY A 144 -4.01 18.41 7.53
C GLY A 144 -3.02 17.28 7.88
N SER A 145 -1.82 17.31 7.32
CA SER A 145 -0.79 16.29 7.55
C SER A 145 -0.05 16.52 8.87
N PRO A 146 -0.18 15.62 9.88
CA PRO A 146 0.64 15.67 11.09
C PRO A 146 2.13 15.53 10.84
N THR A 147 2.51 14.87 9.75
CA THR A 147 3.90 14.65 9.35
C THR A 147 4.31 15.61 8.24
N GLN A 148 5.43 16.30 8.41
CA GLN A 148 5.97 17.21 7.41
C GLN A 148 7.40 16.85 7.04
N ILE A 149 7.73 16.95 5.74
CA ILE A 149 9.09 16.72 5.26
C ILE A 149 9.97 17.88 5.69
N ALA A 150 10.89 17.63 6.64
CA ALA A 150 11.82 18.64 7.11
C ALA A 150 12.97 18.89 6.10
N LYS A 151 13.42 17.85 5.41
CA LYS A 151 14.51 17.92 4.43
C LYS A 151 14.43 16.79 3.42
N ALA A 152 14.61 17.11 2.15
CA ALA A 152 14.85 16.14 1.09
C ALA A 152 16.29 16.27 0.60
N SER A 153 16.92 15.16 0.25
CA SER A 153 18.28 15.13 -0.35
C SER A 153 18.33 14.04 -1.42
N ASP A 154 19.16 14.28 -2.42
CA ASP A 154 19.41 13.27 -3.44
C ASP A 154 20.08 12.04 -2.82
N LYS A 155 19.76 10.87 -3.39
CA LYS A 155 20.40 9.62 -3.00
C LYS A 155 21.87 9.67 -3.36
N VAL A 156 22.75 9.58 -2.38
CA VAL A 156 24.19 9.45 -2.61
C VAL A 156 24.45 8.15 -3.35
N ARG A 157 24.98 8.25 -4.58
CA ARG A 157 25.39 7.06 -5.34
C ARG A 157 26.53 6.38 -4.63
N LYS A 158 26.39 5.09 -4.34
CA LYS A 158 27.51 4.29 -3.86
C LYS A 158 28.59 4.27 -4.93
N GLY A 159 29.84 4.45 -4.54
CA GLY A 159 30.99 4.31 -5.44
C GLY A 159 31.11 2.88 -6.01
N ALA A 160 32.08 2.66 -6.87
CA ALA A 160 32.29 1.38 -7.56
C ALA A 160 32.57 0.19 -6.62
N GLY A 161 32.72 0.45 -5.32
CA GLY A 161 33.14 -0.55 -4.34
C GLY A 161 34.63 -0.90 -4.46
N GLU A 162 35.10 -1.74 -3.58
CA GLU A 162 36.47 -2.26 -3.58
C GLU A 162 36.47 -3.61 -4.32
N LYS A 163 37.32 -3.75 -5.32
CA LYS A 163 37.56 -5.01 -6.03
C LYS A 163 38.90 -5.55 -5.62
N VAL A 164 38.92 -6.73 -5.04
CA VAL A 164 40.12 -7.41 -4.57
C VAL A 164 40.26 -8.73 -5.31
N THR A 165 41.43 -9.05 -5.81
CA THR A 165 41.75 -10.33 -6.46
C THR A 165 42.76 -11.06 -5.58
N LEU A 166 42.29 -12.12 -4.96
CA LEU A 166 43.07 -12.94 -4.00
C LEU A 166 42.88 -14.42 -4.34
N ASP A 167 43.66 -15.30 -3.75
CA ASP A 167 43.41 -16.72 -3.83
C ASP A 167 42.12 -17.11 -3.03
N ALA A 168 41.73 -18.36 -3.08
CA ALA A 168 40.48 -18.81 -2.46
C ALA A 168 40.49 -18.66 -0.93
N THR A 169 41.62 -18.95 -0.28
CA THR A 169 41.76 -18.88 1.18
C THR A 169 41.81 -17.43 1.67
N GLU A 170 42.62 -16.62 1.03
CA GLU A 170 42.75 -15.20 1.31
C GLU A 170 41.42 -14.47 1.06
N SER A 171 40.67 -14.87 0.03
CA SER A 171 39.34 -14.29 -0.26
C SER A 171 38.34 -14.55 0.86
N VAL A 172 38.35 -15.74 1.43
CA VAL A 172 37.49 -16.07 2.58
C VAL A 172 37.87 -15.23 3.79
N ASP A 173 39.14 -15.16 4.13
CA ASP A 173 39.61 -14.37 5.27
C ASP A 173 39.28 -12.87 5.11
N TYR A 174 39.45 -12.33 3.90
CA TYR A 174 39.11 -10.96 3.59
C TYR A 174 37.60 -10.69 3.76
N ILE A 175 36.74 -11.56 3.21
CA ILE A 175 35.28 -11.44 3.33
C ILE A 175 34.86 -11.52 4.80
N MET A 176 35.37 -12.51 5.53
CA MET A 176 35.08 -12.69 6.95
C MET A 176 35.50 -11.46 7.77
N GLY A 177 36.68 -10.89 7.47
CA GLY A 177 37.13 -9.63 8.07
C GLY A 177 36.17 -8.48 7.83
N LYS A 178 35.71 -8.30 6.57
CA LYS A 178 34.74 -7.24 6.21
C LYS A 178 33.38 -7.43 6.84
N LEU A 179 32.89 -8.66 6.99
CA LEU A 179 31.61 -8.96 7.65
C LEU A 179 31.67 -8.65 9.16
N LYS A 180 32.81 -8.99 9.83
CA LYS A 180 33.06 -8.64 11.23
C LYS A 180 33.15 -7.12 11.43
N GLU A 181 33.87 -6.42 10.56
CA GLU A 181 33.98 -4.96 10.59
C GLU A 181 32.62 -4.27 10.53
N LYS A 182 31.69 -4.86 9.77
CA LYS A 182 30.32 -4.35 9.61
C LYS A 182 29.32 -4.90 10.62
N HIS A 183 29.77 -5.69 11.60
CA HIS A 183 28.92 -6.31 12.61
C HIS A 183 27.78 -7.16 12.01
N VAL A 184 28.01 -7.83 10.89
CA VAL A 184 27.05 -8.76 10.28
C VAL A 184 27.17 -10.15 10.88
N ILE A 185 28.36 -10.51 11.35
CA ILE A 185 28.70 -11.76 12.06
C ILE A 185 29.59 -11.45 13.25
#